data_2c6312fdbd585399162e48992bd68cc9
#
_entry.id   2c6312fdbd585399162e48992bd68cc9
#
_cell.length_a   1.000
_cell.length_b   1.000
_cell.length_c   1.000
_cell.angle_alpha   90.00
_cell.angle_beta   90.00
_cell.angle_gamma   90.00
#
_symmetry.space_group_name_H-M   'P 1'
#
loop_
_entity.id
_entity.type
_entity.pdbx_description
1 polymer ?
#
loop_
_entity_poly.entity_id
_entity_poly.type
_entity_poly.pdbx_seq_one_letter_code
_entity_poly.pdbx_strand_id
1 'polypeptide(L)'
;WRQTVQQVSEDFPDVELEHLYIDNAAMELIRNPGRFDVFVTSNLFGDIISDEGTELTGTPYLYPSAELSNTEQGIYTPNQLHYPDESVIGKQKVSPVGMIMAAALMLRCSFGLEKEAKTVENAIEKVLEVKISTEDMKYPGAKIVLTGEMADFCCQFLGKDV
;
A
#
# COMPACT_ATOMS: atom_id res chain seq x y z
N TRP A 1 -13.18 -3.33 22.97
CA TRP A 1 -12.77 -3.53 21.62
C TRP A 1 -13.41 -4.78 20.99
N ARG A 2 -13.04 -5.99 21.39
CA ARG A 2 -13.51 -7.27 20.82
C ARG A 2 -15.04 -7.39 20.80
N GLN A 3 -15.72 -7.03 21.88
CA GLN A 3 -17.17 -7.06 21.98
C GLN A 3 -17.84 -6.10 20.98
N THR A 4 -17.28 -4.90 20.82
CA THR A 4 -17.80 -3.90 19.87
C THR A 4 -17.66 -4.38 18.42
N VAL A 5 -16.48 -4.93 18.07
CA VAL A 5 -16.25 -5.47 16.72
C VAL A 5 -17.19 -6.65 16.45
N GLN A 6 -17.42 -7.53 17.44
CA GLN A 6 -18.37 -8.64 17.32
C GLN A 6 -19.81 -8.15 17.10
N GLN A 7 -20.24 -7.10 17.81
CA GLN A 7 -21.57 -6.52 17.60
C GLN A 7 -21.73 -5.91 16.21
N VAL A 8 -20.72 -5.17 15.74
CA VAL A 8 -20.74 -4.57 14.39
C VAL A 8 -20.79 -5.64 13.30
N SER A 9 -20.11 -6.78 13.49
CA SER A 9 -20.11 -7.85 12.49
C SER A 9 -21.49 -8.47 12.23
N GLU A 10 -22.42 -8.34 13.16
CA GLU A 10 -23.82 -8.80 12.99
C GLU A 10 -24.54 -8.04 11.86
N ASP A 11 -24.13 -6.81 11.58
CA ASP A 11 -24.67 -6.00 10.48
C ASP A 11 -24.05 -6.36 9.12
N PHE A 12 -22.99 -7.19 9.09
CA PHE A 12 -22.24 -7.56 7.89
C PHE A 12 -22.09 -9.08 7.77
N PRO A 13 -23.16 -9.83 7.53
CA PRO A 13 -23.16 -11.30 7.56
C PRO A 13 -22.31 -11.94 6.45
N ASP A 14 -21.98 -11.19 5.39
CA ASP A 14 -21.15 -11.65 4.27
C ASP A 14 -19.65 -11.46 4.54
N VAL A 15 -19.27 -10.88 5.69
CA VAL A 15 -17.88 -10.65 6.09
C VAL A 15 -17.49 -11.65 7.17
N GLU A 16 -16.52 -12.49 6.88
CA GLU A 16 -15.96 -13.42 7.86
C GLU A 16 -15.10 -12.66 8.87
N LEU A 17 -15.47 -12.70 10.15
CA LEU A 17 -14.72 -12.07 11.23
C LEU A 17 -13.91 -13.11 12.01
N GLU A 18 -12.61 -12.90 12.06
CA GLU A 18 -11.71 -13.65 12.94
C GLU A 18 -11.04 -12.74 13.97
N HIS A 19 -10.87 -13.23 15.18
CA HIS A 19 -10.11 -12.54 16.23
C HIS A 19 -8.78 -13.22 16.48
N LEU A 20 -7.70 -12.51 16.23
CA LEU A 20 -6.35 -12.98 16.48
C LEU A 20 -5.66 -12.15 17.58
N TYR A 21 -4.77 -12.78 18.33
CA TYR A 21 -3.76 -12.05 19.09
C TYR A 21 -2.69 -11.53 18.15
N ILE A 22 -2.07 -10.42 18.49
CA ILE A 22 -1.14 -9.72 17.60
C ILE A 22 0.09 -10.58 17.23
N ASP A 23 0.61 -11.35 18.15
CA ASP A 23 1.72 -12.29 17.93
C ASP A 23 1.35 -13.38 16.92
N ASN A 24 0.14 -13.91 17.02
CA ASN A 24 -0.36 -14.89 16.07
C ASN A 24 -0.65 -14.24 14.69
N ALA A 25 -1.21 -13.04 14.68
CA ALA A 25 -1.45 -12.30 13.43
C ALA A 25 -0.15 -12.02 12.66
N ALA A 26 0.91 -11.58 13.35
CA ALA A 26 2.23 -11.37 12.80
C ALA A 26 2.80 -12.66 12.17
N MET A 27 2.71 -13.77 12.89
CA MET A 27 3.17 -15.06 12.40
C MET A 27 2.40 -15.55 11.16
N GLU A 28 1.07 -15.39 11.16
CA GLU A 28 0.21 -15.78 10.04
C GLU A 28 0.38 -14.87 8.84
N LEU A 29 0.64 -13.57 9.04
CA LEU A 29 0.94 -12.63 7.96
C LEU A 29 2.16 -13.07 7.13
N ILE A 30 3.21 -13.56 7.81
CA ILE A 30 4.40 -14.08 7.10
C ILE A 30 4.13 -15.44 6.44
N ARG A 31 3.37 -16.33 7.10
CA ARG A 31 3.13 -17.69 6.61
C ARG A 31 2.13 -17.76 5.47
N ASN A 32 1.06 -17.00 5.57
CA ASN A 32 -0.07 -17.06 4.66
C ASN A 32 -0.72 -15.68 4.50
N PRO A 33 -0.01 -14.69 3.93
CA PRO A 33 -0.51 -13.32 3.81
C PRO A 33 -1.83 -13.23 3.05
N GLY A 34 -2.05 -14.10 2.07
CA GLY A 34 -3.24 -14.11 1.24
C GLY A 34 -4.54 -14.54 1.94
N ARG A 35 -4.49 -14.92 3.23
CA ARG A 35 -5.71 -15.19 4.01
C ARG A 35 -6.38 -13.94 4.55
N PHE A 36 -5.68 -12.81 4.53
CA PHE A 36 -6.18 -11.58 5.11
C PHE A 36 -6.58 -10.59 4.02
N ASP A 37 -7.81 -10.14 4.04
CA ASP A 37 -8.27 -9.04 3.19
C ASP A 37 -8.12 -7.70 3.91
N VAL A 38 -8.50 -7.64 5.20
CA VAL A 38 -8.49 -6.42 6.02
C VAL A 38 -8.10 -6.74 7.45
N PHE A 39 -7.25 -5.91 8.03
CA PHE A 39 -6.99 -5.87 9.47
C PHE A 39 -7.67 -4.67 10.11
N VAL A 40 -8.33 -4.90 11.24
CA VAL A 40 -8.85 -3.84 12.12
C VAL A 40 -8.13 -3.94 13.46
N THR A 41 -7.37 -2.92 13.82
CA THR A 41 -6.52 -2.94 15.01
C THR A 41 -6.36 -1.54 15.61
N SER A 42 -5.73 -1.44 16.78
CA SER A 42 -5.31 -0.16 17.34
C SER A 42 -4.08 0.37 16.63
N ASN A 43 -3.80 1.67 16.76
CA ASN A 43 -2.67 2.33 16.12
C ASN A 43 -1.35 1.58 16.36
N LEU A 44 -0.99 1.34 17.61
CA LEU A 44 0.28 0.69 17.96
C LEU A 44 0.50 -0.66 17.26
N PHE A 45 -0.51 -1.50 17.26
CA PHE A 45 -0.41 -2.82 16.62
C PHE A 45 -0.54 -2.73 15.11
N GLY A 46 -1.30 -1.75 14.61
CA GLY A 46 -1.41 -1.46 13.18
C GLY A 46 -0.07 -1.06 12.60
N ASP A 47 0.65 -0.17 13.25
CA ASP A 47 1.97 0.30 12.81
C ASP A 47 2.99 -0.86 12.75
N ILE A 48 2.97 -1.76 13.74
CA ILE A 48 3.86 -2.94 13.75
C ILE A 48 3.52 -3.90 12.60
N ILE A 49 2.25 -4.25 12.45
CA ILE A 49 1.81 -5.21 11.41
C ILE A 49 1.99 -4.64 9.99
N SER A 50 1.74 -3.34 9.79
CA SER A 50 1.94 -2.73 8.48
C SER A 50 3.41 -2.70 8.08
N ASP A 51 4.31 -2.36 8.98
CA ASP A 51 5.76 -2.39 8.71
C ASP A 51 6.24 -3.82 8.43
N GLU A 52 5.79 -4.81 9.20
CA GLU A 52 6.08 -6.23 8.93
C GLU A 52 5.55 -6.65 7.54
N GLY A 53 4.34 -6.22 7.17
CA GLY A 53 3.73 -6.48 5.87
C GLY A 53 4.53 -5.90 4.69
N THR A 54 5.25 -4.80 4.89
CA THR A 54 6.09 -4.21 3.82
C THR A 54 7.26 -5.10 3.43
N GLU A 55 7.79 -5.90 4.36
CA GLU A 55 8.88 -6.82 4.09
C GLU A 55 8.48 -7.94 3.11
N LEU A 56 7.19 -8.29 3.05
CA LEU A 56 6.69 -9.29 2.10
C LEU A 56 6.86 -8.87 0.64
N THR A 57 6.95 -7.59 0.36
CA THR A 57 7.13 -7.04 -0.99
C THR A 57 8.55 -6.54 -1.25
N GLY A 58 9.40 -6.53 -0.22
CA GLY A 58 10.82 -6.20 -0.31
C GLY A 58 11.14 -4.71 -0.27
N THR A 59 10.14 -3.83 -0.16
CA THR A 59 10.35 -2.39 0.08
C THR A 59 9.13 -1.73 0.70
N PRO A 60 9.30 -0.84 1.67
CA PRO A 60 8.21 -0.07 2.26
C PRO A 60 7.64 1.02 1.33
N TYR A 61 8.37 1.40 0.30
CA TYR A 61 8.02 2.52 -0.59
C TYR A 61 6.96 2.18 -1.66
N LEU A 62 6.36 0.98 -1.61
CA LEU A 62 5.25 0.57 -2.48
C LEU A 62 3.87 0.93 -1.93
N TYR A 63 3.75 1.12 -0.63
CA TYR A 63 2.46 1.23 0.03
C TYR A 63 2.03 2.67 0.22
N PRO A 64 0.76 2.98 -0.08
CA PRO A 64 0.13 4.23 0.31
C PRO A 64 -0.38 4.15 1.75
N SER A 65 -0.53 5.30 2.37
CA SER A 65 -1.24 5.49 3.62
C SER A 65 -2.27 6.61 3.47
N ALA A 66 -3.39 6.49 4.17
CA ALA A 66 -4.42 7.52 4.20
C ALA A 66 -4.98 7.66 5.61
N GLU A 67 -4.99 8.87 6.13
CA GLU A 67 -5.73 9.25 7.34
C GLU A 67 -7.01 9.93 6.92
N LEU A 68 -8.13 9.23 7.10
CA LEU A 68 -9.43 9.68 6.64
C LEU A 68 -10.25 10.23 7.81
N SER A 69 -10.88 11.39 7.60
CA SER A 69 -11.86 11.91 8.53
C SER A 69 -13.26 11.33 8.22
N ASN A 70 -14.24 11.67 9.04
CA ASN A 70 -15.64 11.38 8.76
C ASN A 70 -16.27 12.30 7.69
N THR A 71 -15.46 13.09 7.01
CA THR A 71 -15.80 13.94 5.87
C THR A 71 -15.00 13.48 4.64
N GLU A 72 -15.13 14.20 3.52
CA GLU A 72 -14.34 13.93 2.30
C GLU A 72 -12.85 14.33 2.44
N GLN A 73 -12.44 14.89 3.58
CA GLN A 73 -11.06 15.34 3.82
C GLN A 73 -10.18 14.16 4.28
N GLY A 74 -8.98 14.08 3.75
CA GLY A 74 -7.98 13.11 4.14
C GLY A 74 -6.56 13.63 3.97
N ILE A 75 -5.62 12.97 4.65
CA ILE A 75 -4.18 13.14 4.44
C ILE A 75 -3.69 11.87 3.75
N TYR A 76 -3.00 12.02 2.64
CA TYR A 76 -2.53 10.93 1.81
C TYR A 76 -1.01 10.98 1.69
N THR A 77 -0.35 9.93 2.11
CA THR A 77 1.11 9.85 2.14
C THR A 77 1.57 8.49 1.63
N PRO A 78 2.82 8.34 1.20
CA PRO A 78 3.40 7.01 1.11
C PRO A 78 3.54 6.43 2.52
N ASN A 79 3.72 5.12 2.65
CA ASN A 79 4.00 4.53 3.96
C ASN A 79 5.19 5.24 4.62
N GLN A 80 4.99 5.67 5.86
CA GLN A 80 6.02 6.38 6.62
C GLN A 80 6.74 5.38 7.51
N LEU A 81 7.99 5.10 7.16
CA LEU A 81 8.87 4.36 8.07
C LEU A 81 9.16 5.19 9.31
N HIS A 82 9.09 4.57 10.47
CA HIS A 82 9.51 5.18 11.73
C HIS A 82 11.02 5.50 11.74
N TYR A 83 11.78 4.83 10.86
CA TYR A 83 13.22 5.02 10.66
C TYR A 83 13.53 5.21 9.17
N PRO A 84 13.43 6.43 8.65
CA PRO A 84 13.79 6.71 7.27
C PRO A 84 15.31 6.51 7.07
N ASP A 85 15.67 5.85 5.97
CA ASP A 85 17.08 5.76 5.56
C ASP A 85 17.52 7.09 4.94
N GLU A 86 18.19 7.91 5.74
CA GLU A 86 18.73 9.20 5.27
C GLU A 86 19.73 9.03 4.12
N SER A 87 20.32 7.85 3.95
CA SER A 87 21.29 7.57 2.91
C SER A 87 20.71 7.63 1.51
N VAL A 88 19.39 7.51 1.33
CA VAL A 88 18.71 7.54 0.04
C VAL A 88 18.19 8.93 -0.36
N ILE A 89 18.20 9.90 0.57
CA ILE A 89 17.70 11.26 0.32
C ILE A 89 18.45 11.90 -0.86
N GLY A 90 17.70 12.39 -1.84
CA GLY A 90 18.25 13.07 -3.03
C GLY A 90 18.91 12.17 -4.06
N LYS A 91 19.00 10.84 -3.84
CA LYS A 91 19.70 9.93 -4.75
C LYS A 91 18.82 9.29 -5.81
N GLN A 92 17.53 9.53 -5.82
CA GLN A 92 16.56 8.96 -6.75
C GLN A 92 16.61 7.42 -6.83
N LYS A 93 16.76 6.76 -5.69
CA LYS A 93 16.94 5.29 -5.61
C LYS A 93 15.72 4.55 -5.11
N VAL A 94 14.73 5.27 -4.56
CA VAL A 94 13.53 4.68 -3.97
C VAL A 94 12.34 4.73 -4.92
N SER A 95 11.43 3.79 -4.75
CA SER A 95 10.22 3.68 -5.56
C SER A 95 9.27 4.87 -5.34
N PRO A 96 8.76 5.52 -6.40
CA PRO A 96 7.73 6.54 -6.28
C PRO A 96 6.32 5.94 -6.14
N VAL A 97 6.17 4.62 -6.23
CA VAL A 97 4.88 3.93 -6.32
C VAL A 97 3.97 4.24 -5.13
N GLY A 98 4.50 4.20 -3.90
CA GLY A 98 3.69 4.51 -2.72
C GLY A 98 3.06 5.91 -2.77
N MET A 99 3.80 6.92 -3.26
CA MET A 99 3.24 8.27 -3.43
C MET A 99 2.22 8.34 -4.57
N ILE A 100 2.44 7.64 -5.67
CA ILE A 100 1.49 7.59 -6.80
C ILE A 100 0.22 6.85 -6.36
N MET A 101 0.35 5.77 -5.59
CA MET A 101 -0.79 5.05 -4.99
C MET A 101 -1.54 5.90 -3.96
N ALA A 102 -0.84 6.74 -3.18
CA ALA A 102 -1.47 7.68 -2.26
C ALA A 102 -2.34 8.70 -3.03
N ALA A 103 -1.89 9.15 -4.20
CA ALA A 103 -2.71 9.99 -5.09
C ALA A 103 -3.94 9.21 -5.63
N ALA A 104 -3.82 7.94 -5.96
CA ALA A 104 -4.96 7.10 -6.35
C ALA A 104 -5.98 6.95 -5.20
N LEU A 105 -5.52 6.74 -3.97
CA LEU A 105 -6.39 6.76 -2.79
C LEU A 105 -7.11 8.09 -2.61
N MET A 106 -6.42 9.21 -2.82
CA MET A 106 -7.03 10.55 -2.74
C MET A 106 -8.13 10.70 -3.80
N LEU A 107 -7.89 10.28 -5.04
CA LEU A 107 -8.90 10.29 -6.09
C LEU A 107 -10.14 9.49 -5.70
N ARG A 108 -9.96 8.30 -5.13
CA ARG A 108 -11.03 7.42 -4.68
C ARG A 108 -11.77 7.97 -3.47
N CYS A 109 -11.05 8.27 -2.40
CA CYS A 109 -11.64 8.52 -1.09
C CYS A 109 -12.17 9.95 -0.94
N SER A 110 -11.43 10.98 -1.44
CA SER A 110 -11.84 12.38 -1.29
C SER A 110 -12.64 12.91 -2.47
N PHE A 111 -12.42 12.40 -3.67
CA PHE A 111 -13.08 12.93 -4.87
C PHE A 111 -14.10 11.98 -5.50
N GLY A 112 -14.24 10.73 -5.01
CA GLY A 112 -15.17 9.75 -5.57
C GLY A 112 -14.84 9.33 -7.02
N LEU A 113 -13.60 9.54 -7.47
CA LEU A 113 -13.12 9.30 -8.82
C LEU A 113 -12.53 7.88 -8.93
N GLU A 114 -13.40 6.87 -8.83
CA GLU A 114 -12.99 5.46 -8.82
C GLU A 114 -12.31 5.01 -10.10
N LYS A 115 -12.79 5.47 -11.27
CA LYS A 115 -12.23 5.10 -12.57
C LYS A 115 -10.83 5.66 -12.76
N GLU A 116 -10.62 6.90 -12.37
CA GLU A 116 -9.34 7.58 -12.42
C GLU A 116 -8.33 6.94 -11.46
N ALA A 117 -8.76 6.62 -10.25
CA ALA A 117 -7.95 5.87 -9.28
C ALA A 117 -7.52 4.52 -9.86
N LYS A 118 -8.45 3.75 -10.42
CA LYS A 118 -8.15 2.45 -11.03
C LYS A 118 -7.22 2.57 -12.25
N THR A 119 -7.33 3.64 -13.02
CA THR A 119 -6.42 3.91 -14.16
C THR A 119 -4.99 4.10 -13.68
N VAL A 120 -4.78 4.82 -12.55
CA VAL A 120 -3.46 5.00 -11.95
C VAL A 120 -2.91 3.67 -11.43
N GLU A 121 -3.71 2.88 -10.72
CA GLU A 121 -3.33 1.56 -10.22
C GLU A 121 -2.92 0.62 -11.35
N ASN A 122 -3.72 0.54 -12.42
CA ASN A 122 -3.41 -0.29 -13.59
C ASN A 122 -2.11 0.13 -14.29
N ALA A 123 -1.80 1.43 -14.33
CA ALA A 123 -0.54 1.90 -14.88
C ALA A 123 0.67 1.41 -14.07
N ILE A 124 0.55 1.39 -12.73
CA ILE A 124 1.58 0.84 -11.84
C ILE A 124 1.73 -0.66 -12.06
N GLU A 125 0.62 -1.41 -12.09
CA GLU A 125 0.64 -2.86 -12.36
C GLU A 125 1.43 -3.17 -13.63
N LYS A 126 1.16 -2.44 -14.73
CA LYS A 126 1.89 -2.60 -16.00
C LYS A 126 3.38 -2.32 -15.90
N VAL A 127 3.79 -1.27 -15.15
CA VAL A 127 5.22 -0.98 -14.92
C VAL A 127 5.91 -2.14 -14.22
N LEU A 128 5.25 -2.74 -13.22
CA LEU A 128 5.79 -3.88 -12.48
C LEU A 128 5.80 -5.15 -13.34
N GLU A 129 4.77 -5.41 -14.14
CA GLU A 129 4.71 -6.55 -15.07
C GLU A 129 5.85 -6.53 -16.09
N VAL A 130 6.20 -5.36 -16.63
CA VAL A 130 7.34 -5.21 -17.55
C VAL A 130 8.70 -5.16 -16.83
N LYS A 131 8.69 -5.46 -15.52
CA LYS A 131 9.88 -5.59 -14.67
C LYS A 131 10.74 -4.34 -14.59
N ILE A 132 10.13 -3.17 -14.58
CA ILE A 132 10.80 -1.90 -14.27
C ILE A 132 10.75 -1.70 -12.75
N SER A 133 11.88 -1.34 -12.16
CA SER A 133 12.04 -1.23 -10.71
C SER A 133 13.09 -0.20 -10.32
N THR A 134 13.08 0.21 -9.09
CA THR A 134 14.11 1.05 -8.47
C THR A 134 15.09 0.23 -7.63
N GLU A 135 16.16 0.85 -7.15
CA GLU A 135 17.24 0.13 -6.45
C GLU A 135 16.78 -0.52 -5.13
N ASP A 136 15.82 0.07 -4.44
CA ASP A 136 15.23 -0.43 -3.18
C ASP A 136 14.39 -1.71 -3.39
N MET A 137 13.87 -1.93 -4.58
CA MET A 137 12.97 -3.02 -4.91
C MET A 137 13.58 -4.00 -5.92
N LYS A 138 14.86 -4.35 -5.75
CA LYS A 138 15.57 -5.27 -6.65
C LYS A 138 15.00 -6.68 -6.61
N TYR A 139 14.66 -7.21 -7.79
CA TYR A 139 14.33 -8.61 -7.98
C TYR A 139 14.94 -9.17 -9.29
N PRO A 140 15.09 -10.49 -9.44
CA PRO A 140 15.74 -11.06 -10.61
C PRO A 140 15.09 -10.69 -11.93
N GLY A 141 15.89 -10.15 -12.85
CA GLY A 141 15.43 -9.73 -14.17
C GLY A 141 14.79 -8.35 -14.22
N ALA A 142 14.76 -7.59 -13.12
CA ALA A 142 14.28 -6.22 -13.12
C ALA A 142 15.26 -5.27 -13.83
N LYS A 143 14.73 -4.37 -14.65
CA LYS A 143 15.43 -3.21 -15.16
C LYS A 143 15.42 -2.12 -14.10
N ILE A 144 16.56 -1.84 -13.49
CA ILE A 144 16.69 -0.81 -12.46
C ILE A 144 16.76 0.57 -13.12
N VAL A 145 15.90 1.46 -12.66
CA VAL A 145 15.77 2.85 -13.11
C VAL A 145 15.78 3.81 -11.93
N LEU A 146 15.95 5.11 -12.19
CA LEU A 146 15.85 6.15 -11.18
C LEU A 146 14.37 6.40 -10.78
N THR A 147 14.15 6.97 -9.60
CA THR A 147 12.80 7.36 -9.10
C THR A 147 11.99 8.11 -10.14
N GLY A 148 12.57 9.17 -10.75
CA GLY A 148 11.90 9.98 -11.77
C GLY A 148 11.60 9.19 -13.05
N GLU A 149 12.53 8.36 -13.51
CA GLU A 149 12.32 7.52 -14.69
C GLU A 149 11.18 6.50 -14.48
N MET A 150 11.06 5.93 -13.27
CA MET A 150 9.95 5.04 -12.94
C MET A 150 8.61 5.78 -12.97
N ALA A 151 8.56 7.01 -12.47
CA ALA A 151 7.37 7.85 -12.56
C ALA A 151 7.00 8.15 -14.03
N ASP A 152 7.98 8.42 -14.88
CA ASP A 152 7.76 8.62 -16.32
C ASP A 152 7.18 7.37 -16.99
N PHE A 153 7.62 6.18 -16.62
CA PHE A 153 7.02 4.93 -17.09
C PHE A 153 5.58 4.77 -16.62
N CYS A 154 5.24 5.12 -15.38
CA CYS A 154 3.85 5.13 -14.91
C CYS A 154 3.00 6.09 -15.78
N CYS A 155 3.49 7.29 -16.06
CA CYS A 155 2.81 8.25 -16.94
C CYS A 155 2.61 7.70 -18.36
N GLN A 156 3.57 6.94 -18.91
CA GLN A 156 3.43 6.35 -20.25
C GLN A 156 2.35 5.29 -20.35
N PHE A 157 2.02 4.62 -19.25
CA PHE A 157 0.96 3.61 -19.19
C PHE A 157 -0.41 4.18 -18.78
N LEU A 158 -0.48 5.44 -18.31
CA LEU A 158 -1.78 6.08 -18.03
C LEU A 158 -2.63 6.15 -19.28
N GLY A 159 -3.90 5.70 -19.18
CA GLY A 159 -4.86 5.76 -20.27
C GLY A 159 -4.58 4.86 -21.47
N LYS A 160 -3.60 3.98 -21.39
CA LYS A 160 -3.44 2.90 -22.37
C LYS A 160 -4.29 1.73 -21.91
N ASP A 161 -5.51 1.68 -22.40
CA ASP A 161 -6.38 0.53 -22.21
C ASP A 161 -5.72 -0.75 -22.74
N VAL A 162 -5.95 -1.83 -22.01
CA VAL A 162 -5.53 -3.19 -22.37
C VAL A 162 -6.39 -3.71 -23.50
#